data_d39f4552d8ca052d3dc5672f5eebf748
#
_entry.id   d39f4552d8ca052d3dc5672f5eebf748
#
_cell.length_a   1.000
_cell.length_b   1.000
_cell.length_c   1.000
_cell.angle_alpha   90.00
_cell.angle_beta   90.00
_cell.angle_gamma   90.00
#
_symmetry.space_group_name_H-M   'P 1'
#
loop_
_entity.id
_entity.type
_entity.pdbx_description
1 polymer ?
#
loop_
_entity_poly.entity_id
_entity_poly.type
_entity_poly.pdbx_seq_one_letter_code
_entity_poly.pdbx_strand_id
1 'polypeptide(L)'
;RKVRERIFIETKKALLASAVVSTRRKDLHKQLGLKLDRSLANKQKKPREVSLSSGLFSQALGTLASPKASQFLRGLPGEQVMSIEYKGEIGVDAGGLFNDTLTALCDELFSGELNLFLETPNTKAKSRRNLDTFVPNPSLNDPVSMNAFRAVGRLIALSVRSQQYNTFKLAPNVWDMLTSVDLTND
;
A
#
# COMPACT_ATOMS: atom_id res chain seq x y z
N ARG A 1 11.45 -22.56 6.10
CA ARG A 1 12.25 -21.67 5.22
C ARG A 1 12.84 -22.44 4.05
N LYS A 2 13.57 -23.53 4.28
CA LYS A 2 14.22 -24.34 3.21
C LYS A 2 13.27 -24.90 2.13
N VAL A 3 12.01 -25.19 2.46
CA VAL A 3 11.04 -25.72 1.50
C VAL A 3 10.56 -24.64 0.53
N ARG A 4 10.37 -23.40 1.00
CA ARG A 4 9.91 -22.29 0.15
C ARG A 4 10.91 -21.94 -0.96
N GLU A 5 12.20 -22.05 -0.70
CA GLU A 5 13.27 -21.76 -1.67
C GLU A 5 13.33 -22.80 -2.78
N ARG A 6 12.84 -24.03 -2.53
CA ARG A 6 12.85 -25.16 -3.49
C ARG A 6 11.60 -25.21 -4.38
N ILE A 7 10.57 -24.42 -4.11
CA ILE A 7 9.37 -24.39 -4.94
C ILE A 7 9.64 -23.51 -6.18
N PHE A 8 9.39 -24.04 -7.36
CA PHE A 8 9.51 -23.29 -8.61
C PHE A 8 8.61 -22.06 -8.63
N ILE A 9 9.10 -21.00 -9.28
CA ILE A 9 8.40 -19.70 -9.34
C ILE A 9 6.98 -19.84 -9.91
N GLU A 10 6.79 -20.67 -10.92
CA GLU A 10 5.49 -20.89 -11.55
C GLU A 10 4.51 -21.56 -10.59
N THR A 11 4.97 -22.50 -9.76
CA THR A 11 4.15 -23.11 -8.70
C THR A 11 3.75 -22.05 -7.66
N LYS A 12 4.66 -21.17 -7.27
CA LYS A 12 4.36 -20.05 -6.35
C LYS A 12 3.30 -19.13 -6.93
N LYS A 13 3.43 -18.76 -8.21
CA LYS A 13 2.44 -17.94 -8.93
C LYS A 13 1.07 -18.62 -8.99
N ALA A 14 1.03 -19.90 -9.29
CA ALA A 14 -0.21 -20.67 -9.33
C ALA A 14 -0.90 -20.74 -7.97
N LEU A 15 -0.15 -20.97 -6.89
CA LEU A 15 -0.66 -20.95 -5.52
C LEU A 15 -1.20 -19.58 -5.15
N LEU A 16 -0.48 -18.51 -5.47
CA LEU A 16 -0.94 -17.14 -5.23
C LEU A 16 -2.23 -16.86 -6.01
N ALA A 17 -2.29 -17.20 -7.30
CA ALA A 17 -3.49 -17.02 -8.12
C ALA A 17 -4.69 -17.77 -7.53
N SER A 18 -4.50 -19.02 -7.11
CA SER A 18 -5.55 -19.81 -6.45
C SER A 18 -6.02 -19.15 -5.15
N ALA A 19 -5.10 -18.66 -4.31
CA ALA A 19 -5.44 -17.96 -3.08
C ALA A 19 -6.18 -16.64 -3.34
N VAL A 20 -5.81 -15.89 -4.36
CA VAL A 20 -6.51 -14.66 -4.78
C VAL A 20 -7.94 -14.97 -5.20
N VAL A 21 -8.15 -16.02 -6.01
CA VAL A 21 -9.47 -16.45 -6.48
C VAL A 21 -10.33 -16.96 -5.32
N SER A 22 -9.80 -17.84 -4.47
CA SER A 22 -10.54 -18.44 -3.35
C SER A 22 -10.98 -17.42 -2.30
N THR A 23 -10.25 -16.32 -2.17
CA THR A 23 -10.55 -15.23 -1.24
C THR A 23 -11.27 -14.05 -1.90
N ARG A 24 -11.73 -14.21 -3.15
CA ARG A 24 -12.49 -13.17 -3.86
C ARG A 24 -13.78 -12.82 -3.12
N ARG A 25 -14.11 -11.54 -3.09
CA ARG A 25 -15.39 -11.07 -2.60
C ARG A 25 -16.51 -11.44 -3.57
N LYS A 26 -17.63 -11.95 -3.06
CA LYS A 26 -18.77 -12.35 -3.89
C LYS A 26 -19.57 -11.16 -4.43
N ASP A 27 -19.75 -10.12 -3.61
CA ASP A 27 -20.51 -8.91 -3.98
C ASP A 27 -19.55 -7.79 -4.42
N LEU A 28 -19.53 -7.47 -5.71
CA LEU A 28 -18.71 -6.40 -6.30
C LEU A 28 -19.49 -5.11 -6.57
N HIS A 29 -20.81 -5.09 -6.31
CA HIS A 29 -21.62 -3.90 -6.53
C HIS A 29 -21.25 -2.74 -5.59
N LYS A 30 -20.70 -3.06 -4.42
CA LYS A 30 -20.24 -2.07 -3.45
C LYS A 30 -18.72 -1.90 -3.56
N GLN A 31 -18.28 -0.71 -3.90
CA GLN A 31 -16.88 -0.34 -3.96
C GLN A 31 -16.46 0.40 -2.68
N LEU A 32 -15.16 0.40 -2.39
CA LEU A 32 -14.60 1.22 -1.35
C LEU A 32 -14.46 2.66 -1.88
N GLY A 33 -15.31 3.58 -1.39
CA GLY A 33 -15.26 4.98 -1.81
C GLY A 33 -14.06 5.70 -1.19
N LEU A 34 -13.27 6.36 -2.02
CA LEU A 34 -12.12 7.17 -1.61
C LEU A 34 -12.30 8.58 -2.18
N LYS A 35 -12.46 9.56 -1.28
CA LYS A 35 -12.57 10.97 -1.64
C LYS A 35 -11.30 11.70 -1.26
N LEU A 36 -10.66 12.33 -2.22
CA LEU A 36 -9.36 12.99 -2.09
C LEU A 36 -9.41 14.44 -2.57
N ASP A 37 -8.55 15.28 -2.03
CA ASP A 37 -8.39 16.68 -2.41
C ASP A 37 -6.92 16.97 -2.70
N ARG A 38 -6.55 17.04 -3.99
CA ARG A 38 -5.18 17.36 -4.42
C ARG A 38 -4.78 18.78 -4.06
N SER A 39 -5.74 19.71 -4.06
CA SER A 39 -5.46 21.11 -3.73
C SER A 39 -5.09 21.27 -2.26
N LEU A 40 -5.70 20.48 -1.40
CA LEU A 40 -5.38 20.42 0.02
C LEU A 40 -4.00 19.77 0.25
N ALA A 41 -3.71 18.67 -0.43
CA ALA A 41 -2.43 17.98 -0.35
C ALA A 41 -1.25 18.89 -0.77
N ASN A 42 -1.44 19.72 -1.80
CA ASN A 42 -0.40 20.60 -2.33
C ASN A 42 -0.17 21.88 -1.50
N LYS A 43 -1.15 22.30 -0.71
CA LYS A 43 -1.08 23.55 0.06
C LYS A 43 -0.31 23.43 1.37
N GLN A 44 -0.19 22.24 1.90
CA GLN A 44 0.39 22.07 3.22
C GLN A 44 1.91 21.99 3.18
N LYS A 45 2.58 22.84 3.98
CA LYS A 45 3.99 22.70 4.34
C LYS A 45 4.12 21.53 5.33
N LYS A 46 4.27 20.35 4.80
CA LYS A 46 4.90 19.12 5.27
C LYS A 46 4.99 18.86 6.79
N PRO A 47 3.92 18.60 7.54
CA PRO A 47 4.12 17.92 8.80
C PRO A 47 4.56 16.48 8.52
N ARG A 48 5.63 16.05 9.19
CA ARG A 48 6.17 14.69 9.07
C ARG A 48 5.24 13.63 9.66
N GLU A 49 4.34 14.01 10.53
CA GLU A 49 3.39 13.11 11.20
C GLU A 49 2.17 12.88 10.33
N VAL A 50 1.82 11.60 10.13
CA VAL A 50 0.65 11.19 9.34
C VAL A 50 -0.64 11.83 9.87
N SER A 51 -0.78 11.97 11.19
CA SER A 51 -1.94 12.56 11.85
C SER A 51 -2.15 14.05 11.55
N LEU A 52 -1.07 14.76 11.21
CA LEU A 52 -1.07 16.20 10.93
C LEU A 52 -0.98 16.51 9.44
N SER A 53 -0.67 15.51 8.62
CA SER A 53 -0.55 15.65 7.18
C SER A 53 -1.91 15.74 6.50
N SER A 54 -2.05 16.61 5.51
CA SER A 54 -3.16 16.63 4.57
C SER A 54 -2.83 16.00 3.22
N GLY A 55 -1.72 15.27 3.14
CA GLY A 55 -1.34 14.51 1.97
C GLY A 55 -2.39 13.48 1.55
N LEU A 56 -2.29 12.97 0.35
CA LEU A 56 -3.27 12.02 -0.20
C LEU A 56 -3.36 10.74 0.62
N PHE A 57 -2.21 10.22 1.10
CA PHE A 57 -2.20 9.03 1.95
C PHE A 57 -2.91 9.28 3.29
N SER A 58 -2.66 10.44 3.90
CA SER A 58 -3.31 10.79 5.17
C SER A 58 -4.81 10.98 5.01
N GLN A 59 -5.28 11.55 3.89
CA GLN A 59 -6.70 11.65 3.56
C GLN A 59 -7.32 10.27 3.35
N ALA A 60 -6.61 9.34 2.72
CA ALA A 60 -7.05 7.97 2.45
C ALA A 60 -7.03 7.07 3.69
N LEU A 61 -6.26 7.42 4.73
CA LEU A 61 -5.94 6.57 5.87
C LEU A 61 -7.18 6.02 6.56
N GLY A 62 -8.15 6.87 6.90
CA GLY A 62 -9.37 6.45 7.60
C GLY A 62 -10.16 5.40 6.81
N THR A 63 -10.21 5.54 5.50
CA THR A 63 -10.88 4.58 4.60
C THR A 63 -10.07 3.30 4.46
N LEU A 64 -8.78 3.40 4.16
CA LEU A 64 -7.89 2.25 3.96
C LEU A 64 -7.66 1.45 5.26
N ALA A 65 -7.60 2.10 6.42
CA ALA A 65 -7.44 1.43 7.70
C ALA A 65 -8.74 0.84 8.24
N SER A 66 -9.90 1.16 7.67
CA SER A 66 -11.20 0.70 8.17
C SER A 66 -11.32 -0.83 8.12
N PRO A 67 -12.05 -1.48 9.05
CA PRO A 67 -12.29 -2.93 9.01
C PRO A 67 -12.92 -3.39 7.69
N LYS A 68 -13.76 -2.56 7.09
CA LYS A 68 -14.43 -2.85 5.81
C LYS A 68 -13.45 -2.95 4.64
N ALA A 69 -12.37 -2.17 4.64
CA ALA A 69 -11.40 -2.17 3.53
C ALA A 69 -10.83 -3.55 3.26
N SER A 70 -10.55 -4.36 4.30
CA SER A 70 -10.03 -5.72 4.12
C SER A 70 -10.96 -6.66 3.33
N GLN A 71 -12.25 -6.39 3.35
CA GLN A 71 -13.25 -7.15 2.58
C GLN A 71 -13.43 -6.55 1.17
N PHE A 72 -13.56 -5.22 1.08
CA PHE A 72 -13.83 -4.53 -0.17
C PHE A 72 -12.69 -4.66 -1.19
N LEU A 73 -11.43 -4.69 -0.73
CA LEU A 73 -10.26 -4.79 -1.59
C LEU A 73 -9.99 -6.20 -2.15
N ARG A 74 -10.87 -7.17 -1.94
CA ARG A 74 -10.71 -8.56 -2.40
C ARG A 74 -11.29 -8.78 -3.81
N GLY A 75 -10.85 -8.01 -4.78
CA GLY A 75 -11.16 -8.20 -6.20
C GLY A 75 -10.14 -9.08 -6.93
N LEU A 76 -10.43 -9.39 -8.18
CA LEU A 76 -9.52 -9.98 -9.16
C LEU A 76 -8.95 -8.89 -10.07
N PRO A 77 -7.91 -9.19 -10.88
CA PRO A 77 -7.44 -8.28 -11.91
C PRO A 77 -8.58 -7.81 -12.82
N GLY A 78 -8.64 -6.51 -13.09
CA GLY A 78 -9.70 -5.89 -13.89
C GLY A 78 -11.01 -5.60 -13.15
N GLU A 79 -11.18 -6.06 -11.92
CA GLU A 79 -12.36 -5.72 -11.11
C GLU A 79 -12.16 -4.41 -10.37
N GLN A 80 -13.11 -3.50 -10.52
CA GLN A 80 -13.08 -2.21 -9.84
C GLN A 80 -13.55 -2.37 -8.39
N VAL A 81 -12.60 -2.42 -7.46
CA VAL A 81 -12.84 -2.59 -6.02
C VAL A 81 -12.93 -1.28 -5.25
N MET A 82 -12.41 -0.20 -5.84
CA MET A 82 -12.43 1.16 -5.29
C MET A 82 -13.07 2.11 -6.28
N SER A 83 -13.82 3.07 -5.74
CA SER A 83 -14.30 4.26 -6.45
C SER A 83 -13.52 5.46 -5.93
N ILE A 84 -12.83 6.17 -6.81
CA ILE A 84 -11.99 7.31 -6.46
C ILE A 84 -12.61 8.58 -7.01
N GLU A 85 -12.76 9.57 -6.14
CA GLU A 85 -13.29 10.89 -6.46
C GLU A 85 -12.31 11.95 -5.97
N TYR A 86 -11.84 12.81 -6.88
CA TYR A 86 -11.08 14.00 -6.53
C TYR A 86 -12.00 15.21 -6.47
N LYS A 87 -11.92 15.94 -5.36
CA LYS A 87 -12.72 17.14 -5.14
C LYS A 87 -12.39 18.22 -6.18
N GLY A 88 -13.41 18.66 -6.90
CA GLY A 88 -13.26 19.69 -7.93
C GLY A 88 -12.79 19.19 -9.28
N GLU A 89 -12.57 17.90 -9.45
CA GLU A 89 -12.25 17.29 -10.73
C GLU A 89 -13.47 16.54 -11.27
N ILE A 90 -13.82 16.79 -12.53
CA ILE A 90 -14.87 16.07 -13.23
C ILE A 90 -14.17 14.93 -13.99
N GLY A 91 -14.19 13.73 -13.43
CA GLY A 91 -13.60 12.56 -14.06
C GLY A 91 -14.41 11.30 -13.77
N VAL A 92 -14.64 10.49 -14.79
CA VAL A 92 -15.15 9.13 -14.62
C VAL A 92 -13.92 8.23 -14.49
N ASP A 93 -13.86 7.47 -13.40
CA ASP A 93 -12.77 6.50 -13.18
C ASP A 93 -12.90 5.33 -14.17
N ALA A 94 -12.20 5.45 -15.31
CA ALA A 94 -12.07 4.40 -16.32
C ALA A 94 -10.83 3.52 -16.07
N GLY A 95 -10.35 3.42 -14.82
CA GLY A 95 -9.17 2.63 -14.43
C GLY A 95 -7.85 3.41 -14.41
N GLY A 96 -7.73 4.52 -15.15
CA GLY A 96 -6.56 5.39 -15.11
C GLY A 96 -6.41 6.10 -13.78
N LEU A 97 -7.50 6.67 -13.27
CA LEU A 97 -7.53 7.37 -11.99
C LEU A 97 -7.14 6.48 -10.80
N PHE A 98 -7.52 5.21 -10.86
CA PHE A 98 -7.13 4.22 -9.85
C PHE A 98 -5.61 4.02 -9.80
N ASN A 99 -4.98 3.81 -10.96
CA ASN A 99 -3.54 3.60 -11.05
C ASN A 99 -2.75 4.85 -10.65
N ASP A 100 -3.17 6.02 -11.13
CA ASP A 100 -2.58 7.31 -10.78
C ASP A 100 -2.65 7.56 -9.27
N THR A 101 -3.79 7.25 -8.66
CA THR A 101 -3.96 7.41 -7.22
C THR A 101 -3.07 6.47 -6.43
N LEU A 102 -3.00 5.18 -6.80
CA LEU A 102 -2.10 4.24 -6.13
C LEU A 102 -0.64 4.68 -6.24
N THR A 103 -0.22 5.16 -7.41
CA THR A 103 1.13 5.69 -7.60
C THR A 103 1.38 6.90 -6.71
N ALA A 104 0.47 7.85 -6.67
CA ALA A 104 0.59 9.05 -5.83
C ALA A 104 0.66 8.72 -4.34
N LEU A 105 -0.13 7.74 -3.87
CA LEU A 105 -0.07 7.27 -2.48
C LEU A 105 1.29 6.61 -2.16
N CYS A 106 1.83 5.82 -3.08
CA CYS A 106 3.14 5.21 -2.92
C CYS A 106 4.27 6.26 -2.94
N ASP A 107 4.21 7.23 -3.84
CA ASP A 107 5.20 8.30 -3.92
C ASP A 107 5.21 9.14 -2.64
N GLU A 108 4.06 9.47 -2.08
CA GLU A 108 3.98 10.18 -0.80
C GLU A 108 4.58 9.35 0.35
N LEU A 109 4.25 8.07 0.44
CA LEU A 109 4.77 7.16 1.47
C LEU A 109 6.30 7.07 1.48
N PHE A 110 6.92 7.08 0.30
CA PHE A 110 8.36 6.91 0.11
C PHE A 110 9.06 8.19 -0.37
N SER A 111 8.48 9.35 -0.10
CA SER A 111 9.09 10.66 -0.38
C SER A 111 10.09 11.08 0.70
N GLY A 112 10.07 10.44 1.87
CA GLY A 112 10.76 10.91 3.08
C GLY A 112 10.04 12.07 3.80
N GLU A 113 8.88 12.49 3.29
CA GLU A 113 8.08 13.57 3.88
C GLU A 113 7.25 13.10 5.08
N LEU A 114 6.70 11.88 4.99
CA LEU A 114 6.02 11.23 6.11
C LEU A 114 7.05 10.47 6.96
N ASN A 115 6.96 10.63 8.28
CA ASN A 115 7.86 9.94 9.21
C ASN A 115 7.52 8.45 9.41
N LEU A 116 6.64 7.90 8.57
CA LEU A 116 6.19 6.51 8.64
C LEU A 116 7.31 5.54 8.21
N PHE A 117 8.10 5.94 7.24
CA PHE A 117 9.26 5.20 6.76
C PHE A 117 10.51 6.05 6.83
N LEU A 118 11.63 5.43 7.17
CA LEU A 118 12.95 6.05 7.24
C LEU A 118 13.81 5.55 6.09
N GLU A 119 14.58 6.45 5.49
CA GLU A 119 15.61 6.07 4.53
C GLU A 119 16.64 5.15 5.18
N THR A 120 17.03 4.10 4.46
CA THR A 120 18.11 3.23 4.91
C THR A 120 19.45 3.96 4.99
N PRO A 121 20.41 3.47 5.81
CA PRO A 121 21.76 4.04 5.82
C PRO A 121 22.41 4.08 4.43
N ASN A 122 22.15 3.08 3.59
CA ASN A 122 22.65 3.03 2.22
C ASN A 122 22.10 4.16 1.35
N THR A 123 20.81 4.48 1.48
CA THR A 123 20.17 5.61 0.80
C THR A 123 20.81 6.92 1.25
N LYS A 124 20.95 7.12 2.57
CA LYS A 124 21.57 8.34 3.14
C LYS A 124 23.03 8.51 2.73
N ALA A 125 23.80 7.42 2.72
CA ALA A 125 25.21 7.42 2.33
C ALA A 125 25.42 7.41 0.81
N LYS A 126 24.34 7.40 0.00
CA LYS A 126 24.38 7.29 -1.47
C LYS A 126 25.27 6.12 -1.93
N SER A 127 25.19 4.99 -1.22
CA SER A 127 25.96 3.78 -1.54
C SER A 127 25.52 3.22 -2.90
N ARG A 128 26.37 2.34 -3.51
CA ARG A 128 26.05 1.75 -4.82
C ARG A 128 24.97 0.67 -4.78
N ARG A 129 24.51 0.23 -3.60
CA ARG A 129 23.54 -0.86 -3.44
C ARG A 129 22.34 -0.39 -2.61
N ASN A 130 21.15 -0.87 -2.99
CA ASN A 130 19.89 -0.58 -2.30
C ASN A 130 19.67 0.93 -2.10
N LEU A 131 19.89 1.70 -3.17
CA LEU A 131 19.53 3.11 -3.23
C LEU A 131 18.00 3.25 -3.19
N ASP A 132 17.54 4.37 -2.65
CA ASP A 132 16.11 4.71 -2.57
C ASP A 132 15.26 3.64 -1.85
N THR A 133 15.82 3.04 -0.80
CA THR A 133 15.11 2.05 0.01
C THR A 133 14.79 2.58 1.40
N PHE A 134 13.66 2.12 1.94
CA PHE A 134 13.08 2.57 3.19
C PHE A 134 12.81 1.39 4.12
N VAL A 135 12.83 1.69 5.42
CA VAL A 135 12.40 0.77 6.48
C VAL A 135 11.29 1.41 7.30
N PRO A 136 10.36 0.63 7.88
CA PRO A 136 9.39 1.16 8.82
C PRO A 136 10.10 1.87 9.98
N ASN A 137 9.55 3.00 10.42
CA ASN A 137 10.10 3.74 11.55
C ASN A 137 9.80 3.00 12.86
N PRO A 138 10.83 2.48 13.55
CA PRO A 138 10.63 1.65 14.74
C PRO A 138 10.16 2.46 15.97
N SER A 139 10.23 3.78 15.92
CA SER A 139 9.77 4.65 17.00
C SER A 139 8.26 4.87 17.02
N LEU A 140 7.56 4.44 15.96
CA LEU A 140 6.12 4.63 15.82
C LEU A 140 5.37 3.39 16.31
N ASN A 141 4.74 3.52 17.47
CA ASN A 141 3.92 2.47 18.11
C ASN A 141 2.54 2.96 18.54
N ASP A 142 2.19 4.20 18.19
CA ASP A 142 0.89 4.77 18.49
C ASP A 142 -0.23 4.21 17.58
N PRO A 143 -1.50 4.28 18.00
CA PRO A 143 -2.62 3.70 17.25
C PRO A 143 -2.79 4.26 15.82
N VAL A 144 -2.45 5.53 15.58
CA VAL A 144 -2.58 6.16 14.26
C VAL A 144 -1.52 5.60 13.32
N SER A 145 -0.26 5.53 13.77
CA SER A 145 0.84 4.95 13.00
C SER A 145 0.61 3.46 12.72
N MET A 146 0.08 2.70 13.69
CA MET A 146 -0.26 1.29 13.48
C MET A 146 -1.38 1.11 12.45
N ASN A 147 -2.37 2.02 12.43
CA ASN A 147 -3.39 2.03 11.38
C ASN A 147 -2.79 2.43 10.01
N ALA A 148 -1.81 3.33 9.98
CA ALA A 148 -1.11 3.69 8.76
C ALA A 148 -0.33 2.49 8.19
N PHE A 149 0.41 1.74 9.02
CA PHE A 149 1.08 0.50 8.57
C PHE A 149 0.07 -0.56 8.08
N ARG A 150 -1.09 -0.68 8.74
CA ARG A 150 -2.17 -1.55 8.27
C ARG A 150 -2.71 -1.13 6.90
N ALA A 151 -2.87 0.18 6.67
CA ALA A 151 -3.26 0.72 5.37
C ALA A 151 -2.22 0.42 4.28
N VAL A 152 -0.92 0.57 4.59
CA VAL A 152 0.18 0.20 3.68
C VAL A 152 0.13 -1.28 3.32
N GLY A 153 -0.05 -2.18 4.29
CA GLY A 153 -0.20 -3.62 4.03
C GLY A 153 -1.37 -3.93 3.08
N ARG A 154 -2.47 -3.18 3.21
CA ARG A 154 -3.63 -3.31 2.29
C ARG A 154 -3.34 -2.79 0.90
N LEU A 155 -2.56 -1.71 0.75
CA LEU A 155 -2.12 -1.22 -0.56
C LEU A 155 -1.20 -2.23 -1.24
N ILE A 156 -0.27 -2.86 -0.52
CA ILE A 156 0.56 -3.95 -1.04
C ILE A 156 -0.32 -5.12 -1.50
N ALA A 157 -1.25 -5.56 -0.66
CA ALA A 157 -2.17 -6.63 -1.00
C ALA A 157 -3.06 -6.28 -2.22
N LEU A 158 -3.51 -5.04 -2.31
CA LEU A 158 -4.29 -4.54 -3.45
C LEU A 158 -3.47 -4.58 -4.74
N SER A 159 -2.21 -4.11 -4.73
CA SER A 159 -1.31 -4.17 -5.88
C SER A 159 -1.08 -5.61 -6.36
N VAL A 160 -0.88 -6.56 -5.43
CA VAL A 160 -0.74 -7.97 -5.77
C VAL A 160 -2.02 -8.53 -6.40
N ARG A 161 -3.19 -8.19 -5.85
CA ARG A 161 -4.48 -8.72 -6.32
C ARG A 161 -4.91 -8.12 -7.65
N SER A 162 -4.71 -6.82 -7.85
CA SER A 162 -5.05 -6.12 -9.09
C SER A 162 -4.02 -6.32 -10.20
N GLN A 163 -2.87 -6.95 -9.89
CA GLN A 163 -1.72 -7.05 -10.79
C GLN A 163 -1.20 -5.67 -11.27
N GLN A 164 -1.42 -4.64 -10.46
CA GLN A 164 -0.88 -3.31 -10.70
C GLN A 164 0.46 -3.18 -9.98
N TYR A 165 1.52 -3.02 -10.74
CA TYR A 165 2.89 -2.96 -10.21
C TYR A 165 3.20 -1.56 -9.70
N ASN A 166 2.97 -1.32 -8.41
CA ASN A 166 3.35 -0.08 -7.75
C ASN A 166 4.72 -0.22 -7.09
N THR A 167 5.46 0.87 -7.04
CA THR A 167 6.81 0.88 -6.47
C THR A 167 6.78 1.06 -4.96
N PHE A 168 6.77 -0.05 -4.23
CA PHE A 168 7.00 -0.02 -2.78
C PHE A 168 8.51 -0.09 -2.51
N LYS A 169 9.12 1.05 -2.20
CA LYS A 169 10.57 1.20 -1.99
C LYS A 169 11.03 0.61 -0.65
N LEU A 170 10.52 -0.54 -0.25
CA LEU A 170 10.92 -1.21 0.98
C LEU A 170 12.27 -1.92 0.80
N ALA A 171 13.10 -1.86 1.84
CA ALA A 171 14.40 -2.54 1.84
C ALA A 171 14.24 -4.07 1.76
N PRO A 172 15.20 -4.80 1.15
CA PRO A 172 15.11 -6.25 0.97
C PRO A 172 14.83 -7.03 2.27
N ASN A 173 15.43 -6.62 3.38
CA ASN A 173 15.20 -7.24 4.68
C ASN A 173 13.76 -7.09 5.17
N VAL A 174 13.08 -5.99 4.82
CA VAL A 174 11.65 -5.80 5.16
C VAL A 174 10.80 -6.80 4.37
N TRP A 175 11.09 -7.00 3.08
CA TRP A 175 10.42 -8.01 2.26
C TRP A 175 10.68 -9.42 2.80
N ASP A 176 11.91 -9.72 3.20
CA ASP A 176 12.26 -11.01 3.81
C ASP A 176 11.47 -11.23 5.11
N MET A 177 11.32 -10.22 5.94
CA MET A 177 10.53 -10.31 7.17
C MET A 177 9.05 -10.53 6.87
N LEU A 178 8.45 -9.78 5.94
CA LEU A 178 7.05 -9.94 5.54
C LEU A 178 6.73 -11.31 4.97
N THR A 179 7.70 -11.96 4.31
CA THR A 179 7.53 -13.29 3.70
C THR A 179 7.95 -14.44 4.60
N SER A 180 8.67 -14.15 5.70
CA SER A 180 9.21 -15.16 6.63
C SER A 180 8.33 -15.39 7.86
N VAL A 181 7.27 -14.63 8.03
CA VAL A 181 6.34 -14.79 9.17
C VAL A 181 5.72 -16.17 9.09
N ASP A 182 6.03 -17.02 10.07
CA ASP A 182 5.32 -18.27 10.28
C ASP A 182 3.89 -17.93 10.70
N LEU A 183 2.94 -18.29 9.85
CA LEU A 183 1.50 -18.12 10.10
C LEU A 183 0.96 -19.11 11.16
N THR A 184 1.83 -19.62 12.02
CA THR A 184 1.50 -20.67 12.99
C THR A 184 1.18 -20.17 14.39
N ASN A 185 1.11 -18.85 14.60
CA ASN A 185 0.73 -18.28 15.88
C ASN A 185 -0.49 -17.35 15.72
N ASP A 186 -1.67 -17.97 15.57
CA ASP A 186 -2.96 -17.41 16.04
C ASP A 186 -3.98 -18.55 16.18
#